data_f205e86bddb4c3aefa83b0dd1d7f6cd4
#
_entry.id   f205e86bddb4c3aefa83b0dd1d7f6cd4
#
_cell.length_a   1.000
_cell.length_b   1.000
_cell.length_c   1.000
_cell.angle_alpha   90.00
_cell.angle_beta   90.00
_cell.angle_gamma   90.00
#
_symmetry.space_group_name_H-M   'P 1'
#
loop_
_entity.id
_entity.type
_entity.pdbx_description
1 polymer ?
#
loop_
_entity_poly.entity_id
_entity_poly.type
_entity_poly.pdbx_seq_one_letter_code
_entity_poly.pdbx_strand_id
1 'polypeptide(L)'
;MSRFRSAFIGLTAVALTMSLTACAAPSRIYAADKKEGVYFALPTGWKKISQGALAEQEAKSTVSGAAERASQVLWQEAYVVDPTFDAARVLSLKTPDSPIVYVRVRSLLPDEVNSISYNSLRDLVVPLTGWVNGTLKAPTFDIFADEERVEKGARGVHSIYAFTQVDGSSQQINQTSLLSNDHSIIYVLMIRCSATCYEKNRVQLEKIAASFTVRGK
;
A
#
# COMPACT_ATOMS: atom_id res chain seq x y z
N MET A 1 -63.94 49.74 44.91
CA MET A 1 -64.04 48.67 43.89
C MET A 1 -62.76 48.73 43.08
N SER A 2 -61.79 47.94 43.51
CA SER A 2 -60.45 47.95 42.92
C SER A 2 -60.19 46.60 42.22
N ARG A 3 -59.86 46.60 40.96
CA ARG A 3 -59.50 45.41 40.21
C ARG A 3 -57.98 45.35 40.06
N PHE A 4 -57.37 44.41 40.80
CA PHE A 4 -55.98 44.02 40.61
C PHE A 4 -55.85 43.20 39.33
N ARG A 5 -55.00 43.60 38.44
CA ARG A 5 -54.55 42.82 37.30
C ARG A 5 -53.13 42.33 37.61
N SER A 6 -53.02 41.04 37.88
CA SER A 6 -51.75 40.35 38.03
C SER A 6 -51.13 40.08 36.66
N ALA A 7 -49.95 40.65 36.39
CA ALA A 7 -49.14 40.33 35.22
C ALA A 7 -48.30 39.09 35.52
N PHE A 8 -48.51 38.02 34.77
CA PHE A 8 -47.63 36.85 34.75
C PHE A 8 -46.46 37.11 33.80
N ILE A 9 -45.26 37.21 34.35
CA ILE A 9 -44.02 37.23 33.59
C ILE A 9 -43.60 35.79 33.35
N GLY A 10 -43.76 35.32 32.11
CA GLY A 10 -43.29 34.01 31.69
C GLY A 10 -41.79 34.08 31.42
N LEU A 11 -41.01 33.43 32.23
CA LEU A 11 -39.57 33.26 32.05
C LEU A 11 -39.33 32.08 31.08
N THR A 12 -39.11 32.41 29.81
CA THR A 12 -38.69 31.41 28.77
C THR A 12 -37.23 31.13 28.94
N ALA A 13 -36.88 30.01 29.55
CA ALA A 13 -35.53 29.46 29.59
C ALA A 13 -35.17 28.87 28.21
N VAL A 14 -34.40 29.60 27.42
CA VAL A 14 -33.80 29.08 26.19
C VAL A 14 -32.62 28.18 26.58
N ALA A 15 -32.86 26.86 26.56
CA ALA A 15 -31.80 25.86 26.69
C ALA A 15 -30.97 25.85 25.41
N LEU A 16 -29.82 26.49 25.46
CA LEU A 16 -28.76 26.38 24.42
C LEU A 16 -28.17 24.97 24.51
N THR A 17 -28.67 24.05 23.70
CA THR A 17 -28.02 22.75 23.48
C THR A 17 -26.74 23.02 22.66
N MET A 18 -25.61 23.15 23.32
CA MET A 18 -24.30 23.08 22.68
C MET A 18 -24.13 21.67 22.12
N SER A 19 -24.36 21.53 20.83
CA SER A 19 -23.97 20.33 20.08
C SER A 19 -22.44 20.26 20.09
N LEU A 20 -21.89 19.48 21.04
CA LEU A 20 -20.50 19.05 21.01
C LEU A 20 -20.34 18.19 19.76
N THR A 21 -19.95 18.80 18.64
CA THR A 21 -19.39 18.08 17.51
C THR A 21 -18.10 17.44 18.00
N ALA A 22 -18.21 16.22 18.54
CA ALA A 22 -17.07 15.40 18.83
C ALA A 22 -16.31 15.25 17.51
N CYS A 23 -15.12 15.85 17.41
CA CYS A 23 -14.20 15.54 16.32
C CYS A 23 -13.95 14.05 16.39
N ALA A 24 -14.61 13.29 15.50
CA ALA A 24 -14.35 11.88 15.38
C ALA A 24 -12.85 11.72 15.09
N ALA A 25 -12.16 10.88 15.87
CA ALA A 25 -10.76 10.58 15.62
C ALA A 25 -10.59 10.16 14.15
N PRO A 26 -9.53 10.59 13.47
CA PRO A 26 -9.35 10.29 12.06
C PRO A 26 -9.39 8.75 11.87
N SER A 27 -10.27 8.27 11.01
CA SER A 27 -10.41 6.83 10.72
C SER A 27 -9.28 6.31 9.83
N ARG A 28 -8.38 7.19 9.37
CA ARG A 28 -7.28 6.88 8.45
C ARG A 28 -6.01 7.60 8.84
N ILE A 29 -4.89 6.95 8.54
CA ILE A 29 -3.54 7.53 8.54
C ILE A 29 -3.09 7.66 7.08
N TYR A 30 -2.26 8.67 6.81
CA TYR A 30 -1.69 8.88 5.49
C TYR A 30 -0.21 8.55 5.54
N ALA A 31 0.19 7.57 4.72
CA ALA A 31 1.58 7.33 4.41
C ALA A 31 1.98 8.23 3.25
N ALA A 32 3.07 8.95 3.38
CA ALA A 32 3.51 9.87 2.35
C ALA A 32 5.01 10.09 2.40
N ASP A 33 5.63 10.14 1.23
CA ASP A 33 6.90 10.82 1.04
C ASP A 33 6.70 12.02 0.11
N LYS A 34 6.80 13.22 0.67
CA LYS A 34 6.59 14.47 -0.06
C LYS A 34 7.70 14.74 -1.07
N LYS A 35 8.92 14.27 -0.80
CA LYS A 35 10.07 14.46 -1.66
C LYS A 35 9.92 13.68 -2.96
N GLU A 36 9.43 12.44 -2.86
CA GLU A 36 9.21 11.58 -4.01
C GLU A 36 7.76 11.65 -4.54
N GLY A 37 6.91 12.49 -3.94
CA GLY A 37 5.55 12.77 -4.38
C GLY A 37 4.58 11.61 -4.25
N VAL A 38 4.79 10.70 -3.29
CA VAL A 38 4.00 9.48 -3.09
C VAL A 38 3.06 9.64 -1.91
N TYR A 39 1.81 9.16 -2.09
CA TYR A 39 0.77 9.23 -1.05
C TYR A 39 -0.15 8.02 -1.13
N PHE A 40 -0.56 7.48 0.02
CA PHE A 40 -1.67 6.54 0.14
C PHE A 40 -2.28 6.57 1.55
N ALA A 41 -3.49 6.05 1.68
CA ALA A 41 -4.25 6.06 2.93
C ALA A 41 -4.39 4.65 3.50
N LEU A 42 -4.20 4.52 4.80
CA LEU A 42 -4.38 3.29 5.57
C LEU A 42 -5.42 3.51 6.66
N PRO A 43 -6.15 2.49 7.10
CA PRO A 43 -6.92 2.57 8.32
C PRO A 43 -6.02 2.81 9.54
N THR A 44 -6.57 3.39 10.60
CA THR A 44 -5.87 3.49 11.88
C THR A 44 -5.61 2.09 12.46
N GLY A 45 -4.59 1.98 13.33
CA GLY A 45 -4.25 0.72 14.01
C GLY A 45 -3.25 -0.16 13.27
N TRP A 46 -2.82 0.18 12.05
CA TRP A 46 -1.73 -0.52 11.38
C TRP A 46 -0.39 -0.10 11.97
N LYS A 47 0.45 -1.10 12.30
CA LYS A 47 1.83 -0.89 12.76
C LYS A 47 2.73 -0.56 11.59
N LYS A 48 3.47 0.54 11.69
CA LYS A 48 4.49 0.92 10.71
C LYS A 48 5.81 0.19 10.98
N ILE A 49 6.41 -0.33 9.93
CA ILE A 49 7.80 -0.81 9.87
C ILE A 49 8.62 0.24 9.12
N SER A 50 9.63 0.79 9.77
CA SER A 50 10.40 1.91 9.24
C SER A 50 11.35 1.52 8.12
N GLN A 51 11.75 2.50 7.31
CA GLN A 51 12.79 2.34 6.29
C GLN A 51 14.08 1.76 6.87
N GLY A 52 14.52 2.25 8.04
CA GLY A 52 15.75 1.75 8.67
C GLY A 52 15.68 0.26 9.00
N ALA A 53 14.56 -0.21 9.57
CA ALA A 53 14.38 -1.63 9.89
C ALA A 53 14.34 -2.50 8.62
N LEU A 54 13.71 -2.02 7.55
CA LEU A 54 13.69 -2.72 6.26
C LEU A 54 15.09 -2.77 5.64
N ALA A 55 15.82 -1.65 5.62
CA ALA A 55 17.17 -1.58 5.08
C ALA A 55 18.15 -2.48 5.85
N GLU A 56 18.06 -2.51 7.17
CA GLU A 56 18.86 -3.41 8.02
C GLU A 56 18.59 -4.89 7.69
N GLN A 57 17.34 -5.24 7.43
CA GLN A 57 16.99 -6.61 7.03
C GLN A 57 17.43 -6.92 5.59
N GLU A 58 17.32 -5.98 4.65
CA GLU A 58 17.78 -6.13 3.26
C GLU A 58 19.30 -6.31 3.19
N ALA A 59 20.05 -5.63 4.05
CA ALA A 59 21.52 -5.77 4.13
C ALA A 59 22.01 -7.19 4.45
N LYS A 60 21.13 -8.06 4.98
CA LYS A 60 21.42 -9.49 5.23
C LYS A 60 21.23 -10.35 3.97
N SER A 61 20.73 -9.78 2.86
CA SER A 61 20.50 -10.52 1.62
C SER A 61 21.81 -10.91 0.95
N THR A 62 21.91 -12.18 0.54
CA THR A 62 23.01 -12.71 -0.26
C THR A 62 22.68 -12.81 -1.75
N VAL A 63 21.51 -12.34 -2.16
CA VAL A 63 21.05 -12.36 -3.56
C VAL A 63 21.91 -11.39 -4.38
N SER A 64 22.42 -11.83 -5.52
CA SER A 64 23.21 -11.01 -6.42
C SER A 64 22.47 -9.73 -6.83
N GLY A 65 23.16 -8.58 -6.81
CA GLY A 65 22.58 -7.27 -7.11
C GLY A 65 21.64 -6.71 -6.03
N ALA A 66 21.41 -7.40 -4.91
CA ALA A 66 20.52 -6.91 -3.85
C ALA A 66 21.09 -5.63 -3.21
N ALA A 67 22.38 -5.57 -2.92
CA ALA A 67 23.03 -4.41 -2.33
C ALA A 67 22.98 -3.19 -3.27
N GLU A 68 23.19 -3.38 -4.57
CA GLU A 68 23.10 -2.32 -5.56
C GLU A 68 21.68 -1.74 -5.64
N ARG A 69 20.66 -2.61 -5.74
CA ARG A 69 19.27 -2.17 -5.72
C ARG A 69 18.86 -1.52 -4.40
N ALA A 70 19.39 -1.98 -3.27
CA ALA A 70 19.15 -1.37 -1.96
C ALA A 70 19.76 0.04 -1.86
N SER A 71 20.93 0.29 -2.48
CA SER A 71 21.55 1.61 -2.51
C SER A 71 20.75 2.65 -3.30
N GLN A 72 19.86 2.22 -4.19
CA GLN A 72 18.99 3.08 -4.99
C GLN A 72 17.67 3.44 -4.30
N VAL A 73 17.40 2.91 -3.09
CA VAL A 73 16.15 3.17 -2.37
C VAL A 73 16.11 4.62 -1.88
N LEU A 74 15.12 5.36 -2.36
CA LEU A 74 14.83 6.72 -1.96
C LEU A 74 13.89 6.75 -0.75
N TRP A 75 12.89 5.88 -0.75
CA TRP A 75 11.95 5.72 0.34
C TRP A 75 11.35 4.30 0.34
N GLN A 76 11.18 3.74 1.53
CA GLN A 76 10.42 2.52 1.72
C GLN A 76 9.82 2.43 3.13
N GLU A 77 8.64 1.86 3.23
CA GLU A 77 7.94 1.58 4.48
C GLU A 77 7.06 0.36 4.33
N ALA A 78 6.74 -0.28 5.44
CA ALA A 78 5.71 -1.29 5.45
C ALA A 78 4.71 -1.03 6.57
N TYR A 79 3.51 -1.56 6.39
CA TYR A 79 2.42 -1.47 7.34
C TYR A 79 1.79 -2.84 7.49
N VAL A 80 1.57 -3.25 8.72
CA VAL A 80 1.07 -4.59 9.08
C VAL A 80 -0.05 -4.49 10.10
N VAL A 81 -1.03 -5.39 9.97
CA VAL A 81 -2.14 -5.50 10.95
C VAL A 81 -1.68 -6.27 12.18
N ASP A 82 -0.93 -7.37 11.97
CA ASP A 82 -0.38 -8.16 13.06
C ASP A 82 0.82 -7.43 13.67
N PRO A 83 0.76 -7.00 14.95
CA PRO A 83 1.84 -6.27 15.59
C PRO A 83 3.10 -7.11 15.83
N THR A 84 3.04 -8.43 15.69
CA THR A 84 4.19 -9.35 15.82
C THR A 84 5.06 -9.37 14.57
N PHE A 85 4.53 -8.89 13.42
CA PHE A 85 5.30 -8.83 12.19
C PHE A 85 6.39 -7.76 12.27
N ASP A 86 7.56 -8.13 11.80
CA ASP A 86 8.77 -7.31 11.70
C ASP A 86 9.26 -7.19 10.25
N ALA A 87 10.39 -6.54 10.03
CA ALA A 87 11.00 -6.40 8.71
C ALA A 87 11.36 -7.75 8.06
N ALA A 88 11.77 -8.74 8.86
CA ALA A 88 12.08 -10.07 8.35
C ALA A 88 10.83 -10.76 7.79
N ARG A 89 9.69 -10.62 8.51
CA ARG A 89 8.42 -11.16 8.03
C ARG A 89 7.91 -10.44 6.79
N VAL A 90 8.04 -9.11 6.73
CA VAL A 90 7.65 -8.30 5.57
C VAL A 90 8.43 -8.70 4.32
N LEU A 91 9.73 -8.92 4.42
CA LEU A 91 10.60 -9.26 3.29
C LEU A 91 10.69 -10.79 3.03
N SER A 92 10.07 -11.60 3.86
CA SER A 92 10.02 -13.06 3.69
C SER A 92 9.19 -13.45 2.47
N LEU A 93 9.59 -14.52 1.79
CA LEU A 93 8.79 -15.14 0.72
C LEU A 93 7.60 -15.96 1.24
N LYS A 94 7.56 -16.30 2.53
CA LYS A 94 6.46 -17.08 3.13
C LYS A 94 5.14 -16.32 3.03
N THR A 95 4.08 -17.04 2.70
CA THR A 95 2.71 -16.51 2.68
C THR A 95 2.33 -15.96 4.06
N PRO A 96 1.99 -14.67 4.19
CA PRO A 96 1.51 -14.11 5.46
C PRO A 96 0.02 -14.43 5.65
N ASP A 97 -0.38 -14.69 6.87
CA ASP A 97 -1.76 -14.93 7.28
C ASP A 97 -2.50 -13.65 7.71
N SER A 98 -1.79 -12.55 7.74
CA SER A 98 -2.29 -11.20 8.02
C SER A 98 -1.81 -10.22 6.94
N PRO A 99 -2.60 -9.16 6.60
CA PRO A 99 -2.22 -8.25 5.53
C PRO A 99 -0.91 -7.51 5.79
N ILE A 100 -0.11 -7.42 4.74
CA ILE A 100 1.10 -6.59 4.66
C ILE A 100 0.91 -5.61 3.51
N VAL A 101 1.11 -4.32 3.77
CA VAL A 101 1.27 -3.27 2.75
C VAL A 101 2.73 -2.85 2.76
N TYR A 102 3.38 -2.92 1.62
CA TYR A 102 4.77 -2.51 1.45
C TYR A 102 4.87 -1.52 0.31
N VAL A 103 5.53 -0.41 0.55
CA VAL A 103 5.81 0.62 -0.45
C VAL A 103 7.32 0.77 -0.61
N ARG A 104 7.77 0.90 -1.86
CA ARG A 104 9.16 1.16 -2.20
C ARG A 104 9.26 2.14 -3.35
N VAL A 105 10.12 3.13 -3.19
CA VAL A 105 10.51 4.08 -4.23
C VAL A 105 12.02 3.98 -4.39
N ARG A 106 12.49 3.75 -5.59
CA ARG A 106 13.92 3.69 -5.88
C ARG A 106 14.27 4.30 -7.24
N SER A 107 15.48 4.80 -7.36
CA SER A 107 16.03 5.11 -8.67
C SER A 107 16.26 3.83 -9.47
N LEU A 108 16.23 3.93 -10.79
CA LEU A 108 16.71 2.88 -11.69
C LEU A 108 18.23 2.82 -11.68
N LEU A 109 18.76 1.61 -11.80
CA LEU A 109 20.16 1.42 -12.14
C LEU A 109 20.39 1.82 -13.61
N PRO A 110 21.62 2.22 -14.00
CA PRO A 110 21.89 2.67 -15.37
C PRO A 110 21.54 1.65 -16.47
N ASP A 111 21.70 0.37 -16.19
CA ASP A 111 21.34 -0.74 -17.08
C ASP A 111 19.83 -1.01 -17.15
N GLU A 112 19.08 -0.63 -16.12
CA GLU A 112 17.64 -0.74 -16.08
C GLU A 112 16.93 0.34 -16.91
N VAL A 113 17.47 1.57 -16.98
CA VAL A 113 16.83 2.75 -17.60
C VAL A 113 16.38 2.49 -19.03
N ASN A 114 17.17 1.76 -19.82
CA ASN A 114 16.88 1.46 -21.21
C ASN A 114 16.16 0.13 -21.44
N SER A 115 16.03 -0.70 -20.39
CA SER A 115 15.44 -2.04 -20.48
C SER A 115 14.09 -2.16 -19.78
N ILE A 116 13.71 -1.16 -18.97
CA ILE A 116 12.45 -1.18 -18.23
C ILE A 116 11.24 -1.14 -19.18
N SER A 117 10.27 -1.99 -18.93
CA SER A 117 9.04 -2.11 -19.70
C SER A 117 7.86 -2.39 -18.76
N TYR A 118 6.64 -2.39 -19.28
CA TYR A 118 5.48 -2.80 -18.49
C TYR A 118 5.59 -4.26 -18.01
N ASN A 119 6.21 -5.13 -18.82
CA ASN A 119 6.49 -6.50 -18.39
C ASN A 119 7.49 -6.52 -17.21
N SER A 120 8.56 -5.73 -17.26
CA SER A 120 9.49 -5.60 -16.14
C SER A 120 8.80 -5.07 -14.88
N LEU A 121 7.81 -4.16 -15.01
CA LEU A 121 7.02 -3.66 -13.88
C LEU A 121 6.07 -4.72 -13.31
N ARG A 122 5.51 -5.61 -14.15
CA ARG A 122 4.72 -6.77 -13.68
C ARG A 122 5.56 -7.75 -12.90
N ASP A 123 6.80 -7.95 -13.32
CA ASP A 123 7.71 -8.99 -12.86
C ASP A 123 8.53 -8.61 -11.61
N LEU A 124 8.23 -7.45 -10.99
CA LEU A 124 8.98 -6.97 -9.81
C LEU A 124 8.87 -7.86 -8.56
N VAL A 125 7.81 -8.65 -8.44
CA VAL A 125 7.58 -9.53 -7.28
C VAL A 125 7.74 -10.99 -7.66
N VAL A 126 7.10 -11.42 -8.74
CA VAL A 126 7.19 -12.75 -9.33
C VAL A 126 7.29 -12.62 -10.84
N PRO A 127 7.84 -13.59 -11.57
CA PRO A 127 7.98 -13.52 -13.01
C PRO A 127 6.64 -13.78 -13.74
N LEU A 128 5.65 -12.93 -13.45
CA LEU A 128 4.26 -13.08 -13.90
C LEU A 128 4.16 -13.16 -15.42
N THR A 129 4.92 -12.31 -16.14
CA THR A 129 4.94 -12.31 -17.61
C THR A 129 5.45 -13.64 -18.16
N GLY A 130 6.50 -14.21 -17.54
CA GLY A 130 7.03 -15.51 -17.93
C GLY A 130 6.05 -16.65 -17.68
N TRP A 131 5.25 -16.60 -16.64
CA TRP A 131 4.18 -17.56 -16.36
C TRP A 131 3.04 -17.47 -17.39
N VAL A 132 2.58 -16.25 -17.67
CA VAL A 132 1.50 -16.01 -18.65
C VAL A 132 1.88 -16.46 -20.04
N ASN A 133 3.11 -16.18 -20.47
CA ASN A 133 3.59 -16.51 -21.81
C ASN A 133 4.10 -17.97 -21.94
N GLY A 134 4.12 -18.73 -20.83
CA GLY A 134 4.62 -20.11 -20.82
C GLY A 134 6.14 -20.24 -21.04
N THR A 135 6.89 -19.15 -20.90
CA THR A 135 8.37 -19.17 -21.04
C THR A 135 9.07 -19.64 -19.76
N LEU A 136 8.36 -19.60 -18.65
CA LEU A 136 8.80 -20.14 -17.36
C LEU A 136 7.77 -21.13 -16.81
N LYS A 137 8.26 -22.15 -16.11
CA LYS A 137 7.38 -23.08 -15.39
C LYS A 137 6.60 -22.31 -14.31
N ALA A 138 5.31 -22.19 -14.50
CA ALA A 138 4.42 -21.53 -13.55
C ALA A 138 3.98 -22.51 -12.43
N PRO A 139 3.77 -22.01 -11.21
CA PRO A 139 2.92 -22.68 -10.23
C PRO A 139 1.46 -22.62 -10.69
N THR A 140 0.53 -23.17 -9.92
CA THR A 140 -0.89 -22.84 -10.10
C THR A 140 -1.07 -21.37 -9.76
N PHE A 141 -1.63 -20.56 -10.68
CA PHE A 141 -1.85 -19.13 -10.51
C PHE A 141 -3.13 -18.66 -11.20
N ASP A 142 -3.69 -17.58 -10.70
CA ASP A 142 -4.84 -16.87 -11.25
C ASP A 142 -4.52 -15.38 -11.34
N ILE A 143 -4.99 -14.70 -12.41
CA ILE A 143 -4.92 -13.25 -12.56
C ILE A 143 -6.34 -12.70 -12.46
N PHE A 144 -6.57 -11.80 -11.52
CA PHE A 144 -7.87 -11.14 -11.27
C PHE A 144 -7.97 -9.77 -11.93
N ALA A 145 -6.83 -9.07 -12.06
CA ALA A 145 -6.70 -7.81 -12.78
C ALA A 145 -5.27 -7.67 -13.31
N ASP A 146 -5.14 -7.07 -14.50
CA ASP A 146 -3.87 -6.63 -15.07
C ASP A 146 -4.16 -5.48 -16.03
N GLU A 147 -3.96 -4.26 -15.58
CA GLU A 147 -4.38 -3.06 -16.29
C GLU A 147 -3.30 -1.97 -16.24
N GLU A 148 -3.30 -1.09 -17.23
CA GLU A 148 -2.47 0.10 -17.21
C GLU A 148 -2.96 1.06 -16.12
N ARG A 149 -2.01 1.60 -15.35
CA ARG A 149 -2.25 2.65 -14.36
C ARG A 149 -1.52 3.92 -14.76
N VAL A 150 -2.27 5.02 -14.88
CA VAL A 150 -1.73 6.34 -15.19
C VAL A 150 -1.99 7.29 -14.04
N GLU A 151 -0.92 7.89 -13.51
CA GLU A 151 -0.91 8.92 -12.49
C GLU A 151 -0.31 10.21 -13.08
N LYS A 152 -0.44 11.33 -12.38
CA LYS A 152 0.08 12.61 -12.87
C LYS A 152 1.58 12.58 -13.14
N GLY A 153 2.36 11.92 -12.26
CA GLY A 153 3.83 11.90 -12.30
C GLY A 153 4.43 10.58 -12.77
N ALA A 154 3.63 9.57 -13.07
CA ALA A 154 4.11 8.24 -13.40
C ALA A 154 3.06 7.42 -14.14
N ARG A 155 3.50 6.36 -14.83
CA ARG A 155 2.62 5.37 -15.48
C ARG A 155 3.19 3.97 -15.31
N GLY A 156 2.35 2.96 -15.43
CA GLY A 156 2.79 1.58 -15.30
C GLY A 156 1.61 0.62 -15.24
N VAL A 157 1.66 -0.35 -14.33
CA VAL A 157 0.69 -1.44 -14.26
C VAL A 157 0.13 -1.60 -12.86
N HIS A 158 -1.13 -2.01 -12.79
CA HIS A 158 -1.78 -2.52 -11.62
C HIS A 158 -2.21 -3.96 -11.89
N SER A 159 -1.72 -4.89 -11.07
CA SER A 159 -1.99 -6.31 -11.23
C SER A 159 -2.46 -6.92 -9.92
N ILE A 160 -3.52 -7.74 -9.96
CA ILE A 160 -4.00 -8.55 -8.83
C ILE A 160 -3.92 -10.00 -9.27
N TYR A 161 -3.18 -10.80 -8.54
CA TYR A 161 -2.98 -12.20 -8.86
C TYR A 161 -2.78 -13.04 -7.60
N ALA A 162 -3.08 -14.34 -7.70
CA ALA A 162 -2.77 -15.33 -6.68
C ALA A 162 -1.93 -16.45 -7.27
N PHE A 163 -1.11 -17.07 -6.43
CA PHE A 163 -0.33 -18.25 -6.83
C PHE A 163 -0.08 -19.16 -5.64
N THR A 164 0.14 -20.45 -5.94
CA THR A 164 0.44 -21.45 -4.93
C THR A 164 1.95 -21.51 -4.71
N GLN A 165 2.38 -21.34 -3.48
CA GLN A 165 3.77 -21.48 -3.04
C GLN A 165 4.19 -22.96 -3.04
N VAL A 166 5.50 -23.22 -2.94
CA VAL A 166 6.05 -24.60 -2.88
C VAL A 166 5.53 -25.39 -1.68
N ASP A 167 5.22 -24.71 -0.57
CA ASP A 167 4.64 -25.29 0.63
C ASP A 167 3.13 -25.58 0.54
N GLY A 168 2.52 -25.31 -0.63
CA GLY A 168 1.08 -25.49 -0.88
C GLY A 168 0.21 -24.32 -0.41
N SER A 169 0.78 -23.31 0.24
CA SER A 169 0.01 -22.13 0.63
C SER A 169 -0.32 -21.25 -0.59
N SER A 170 -1.54 -20.71 -0.64
CA SER A 170 -1.95 -19.78 -1.69
C SER A 170 -1.78 -18.34 -1.21
N GLN A 171 -0.97 -17.55 -1.92
CA GLN A 171 -0.74 -16.14 -1.67
C GLN A 171 -1.42 -15.28 -2.72
N GLN A 172 -2.11 -14.22 -2.29
CA GLN A 172 -2.64 -13.21 -3.18
C GLN A 172 -1.86 -11.91 -3.03
N ILE A 173 -1.59 -11.28 -4.17
CA ILE A 173 -0.85 -10.03 -4.30
C ILE A 173 -1.68 -9.02 -5.09
N ASN A 174 -1.75 -7.80 -4.59
CA ASN A 174 -2.22 -6.63 -5.29
C ASN A 174 -1.02 -5.68 -5.41
N GLN A 175 -0.54 -5.51 -6.62
CA GLN A 175 0.68 -4.78 -6.95
C GLN A 175 0.34 -3.60 -7.85
N THR A 176 0.80 -2.41 -7.48
CA THR A 176 0.87 -1.25 -8.38
C THR A 176 2.33 -0.88 -8.57
N SER A 177 2.80 -0.92 -9.79
CA SER A 177 4.19 -0.64 -10.17
C SER A 177 4.20 0.43 -11.25
N LEU A 178 4.79 1.59 -10.91
CA LEU A 178 4.80 2.75 -11.79
C LEU A 178 6.24 3.20 -12.07
N LEU A 179 6.43 3.75 -13.25
CA LEU A 179 7.66 4.39 -13.70
C LEU A 179 7.42 5.89 -13.83
N SER A 180 8.34 6.71 -13.31
CA SER A 180 8.28 8.17 -13.47
C SER A 180 8.27 8.58 -14.95
N ASN A 181 7.71 9.74 -15.26
CA ASN A 181 7.62 10.22 -16.65
C ASN A 181 9.00 10.43 -17.30
N ASP A 182 10.06 10.68 -16.52
CA ASP A 182 11.44 10.80 -16.97
C ASP A 182 12.21 9.47 -16.97
N HIS A 183 11.53 8.36 -16.66
CA HIS A 183 12.07 7.01 -16.63
C HIS A 183 13.24 6.81 -15.65
N SER A 184 13.30 7.58 -14.57
CA SER A 184 14.39 7.53 -13.59
C SER A 184 14.04 6.81 -12.28
N ILE A 185 12.75 6.73 -11.95
CA ILE A 185 12.26 6.24 -10.64
C ILE A 185 11.16 5.19 -10.82
N ILE A 186 11.26 4.10 -10.06
CA ILE A 186 10.18 3.12 -9.89
C ILE A 186 9.48 3.35 -8.55
N TYR A 187 8.15 3.34 -8.60
CA TYR A 187 7.27 3.37 -7.46
C TYR A 187 6.51 2.05 -7.38
N VAL A 188 6.56 1.38 -6.24
CA VAL A 188 5.87 0.11 -6.03
C VAL A 188 5.04 0.20 -4.77
N LEU A 189 3.76 -0.12 -4.88
CA LEU A 189 2.92 -0.51 -3.77
C LEU A 189 2.58 -1.99 -3.92
N MET A 190 2.86 -2.79 -2.90
CA MET A 190 2.51 -4.20 -2.85
C MET A 190 1.67 -4.47 -1.61
N ILE A 191 0.51 -5.07 -1.80
CA ILE A 191 -0.36 -5.55 -0.73
C ILE A 191 -0.45 -7.06 -0.86
N ARG A 192 -0.15 -7.80 0.21
CA ARG A 192 -0.17 -9.25 0.15
C ARG A 192 -0.63 -9.89 1.45
N CYS A 193 -1.30 -11.02 1.32
CA CYS A 193 -1.51 -12.03 2.36
C CYS A 193 -1.96 -13.35 1.72
N SER A 194 -2.33 -14.36 2.54
CA SER A 194 -2.92 -15.58 1.99
C SER A 194 -4.22 -15.26 1.21
N ALA A 195 -4.58 -16.08 0.23
CA ALA A 195 -5.80 -15.87 -0.57
C ALA A 195 -7.04 -15.73 0.33
N THR A 196 -7.16 -16.56 1.36
CA THR A 196 -8.27 -16.48 2.34
C THR A 196 -8.23 -15.17 3.14
N CYS A 197 -7.05 -14.73 3.56
CA CYS A 197 -6.87 -13.46 4.24
C CYS A 197 -7.23 -12.29 3.32
N TYR A 198 -6.81 -12.33 2.07
CA TYR A 198 -7.12 -11.28 1.09
C TYR A 198 -8.63 -11.15 0.86
N GLU A 199 -9.32 -12.26 0.61
CA GLU A 199 -10.77 -12.26 0.39
C GLU A 199 -11.54 -11.69 1.60
N LYS A 200 -11.15 -12.08 2.82
CA LYS A 200 -11.74 -11.54 4.06
C LYS A 200 -11.57 -10.03 4.20
N ASN A 201 -10.47 -9.48 3.71
CA ASN A 201 -10.11 -8.06 3.85
C ASN A 201 -10.22 -7.27 2.53
N ARG A 202 -10.71 -7.88 1.46
CA ARG A 202 -10.66 -7.39 0.08
C ARG A 202 -11.06 -5.93 -0.05
N VAL A 203 -12.23 -5.56 0.42
CA VAL A 203 -12.76 -4.18 0.33
C VAL A 203 -11.79 -3.15 0.94
N GLN A 204 -11.15 -3.50 2.05
CA GLN A 204 -10.21 -2.61 2.71
C GLN A 204 -8.89 -2.53 1.92
N LEU A 205 -8.36 -3.66 1.48
CA LEU A 205 -7.09 -3.74 0.75
C LEU A 205 -7.17 -3.05 -0.62
N GLU A 206 -8.27 -3.22 -1.33
CA GLU A 206 -8.55 -2.52 -2.59
C GLU A 206 -8.68 -1.00 -2.38
N LYS A 207 -9.30 -0.54 -1.30
CA LYS A 207 -9.34 0.90 -0.95
C LYS A 207 -7.95 1.46 -0.65
N ILE A 208 -7.06 0.69 -0.04
CA ILE A 208 -5.66 1.09 0.16
C ILE A 208 -4.97 1.22 -1.19
N ALA A 209 -5.05 0.18 -2.05
CA ALA A 209 -4.46 0.18 -3.38
C ALA A 209 -4.98 1.34 -4.25
N ALA A 210 -6.29 1.58 -4.25
CA ALA A 210 -6.92 2.68 -4.99
C ALA A 210 -6.50 4.06 -4.50
N SER A 211 -6.08 4.20 -3.24
CA SER A 211 -5.61 5.46 -2.68
C SER A 211 -4.16 5.80 -3.00
N PHE A 212 -3.40 4.85 -3.57
CA PHE A 212 -2.02 5.07 -3.95
C PHE A 212 -1.94 6.02 -5.13
N THR A 213 -1.16 7.09 -4.98
CA THR A 213 -0.99 8.11 -6.02
C THR A 213 0.43 8.63 -6.05
N VAL A 214 0.90 8.92 -7.26
CA VAL A 214 2.20 9.53 -7.54
C VAL A 214 1.97 10.85 -8.26
N ARG A 215 2.36 11.95 -7.64
CA ARG A 215 2.15 13.30 -8.18
C ARG A 215 3.31 13.78 -9.05
N GLY A 216 4.44 13.11 -9.00
CA GLY A 216 5.69 13.53 -9.62
C GLY A 216 6.35 14.71 -8.89
N LYS A 217 7.53 15.04 -9.32
CA LYS A 217 8.30 16.22 -8.85
C LYS A 217 7.89 17.44 -9.64
#